data_f6b7dd7e319a21fca715546bd2727f62
#
_entry.id   f6b7dd7e319a21fca715546bd2727f62
#
_cell.length_a   1.000
_cell.length_b   1.000
_cell.length_c   1.000
_cell.angle_alpha   90.00
_cell.angle_beta   90.00
_cell.angle_gamma   90.00
#
_symmetry.space_group_name_H-M   'P 1'
#
loop_
_entity.id
_entity.type
_entity.pdbx_description
1 polymer ?
#
loop_
_entity_poly.entity_id
_entity_poly.type
_entity_poly.pdbx_seq_one_letter_code
_entity_poly.pdbx_strand_id
1 'polypeptide(L)'
;MHLNPKIWFIYFKFILTTISLYYPKYPNDVTKKKYYDFIQNIPLYFPEYPLGNNLIKYLELHPLTPYLDSRESFIKWIHYINNKISLDLNMEQETLEETFKKYYDKYTPPKKKKDKKYTYIFFIFLIMILVFINFL
;
A
#
# COMPACT_ATOMS: atom_id res chain seq x y z
N MET A 1 4.12 6.98 -26.03
CA MET A 1 4.78 6.29 -24.90
C MET A 1 3.70 5.52 -24.16
N HIS A 2 3.80 4.19 -24.12
CA HIS A 2 2.80 3.37 -23.43
C HIS A 2 3.29 3.10 -22.00
N LEU A 3 2.57 3.60 -20.99
CA LEU A 3 2.92 3.43 -19.58
C LEU A 3 2.24 2.17 -19.04
N ASN A 4 3.02 1.19 -18.57
CA ASN A 4 2.46 -0.04 -18.01
C ASN A 4 1.67 0.28 -16.72
N PRO A 5 0.33 0.11 -16.73
CA PRO A 5 -0.50 0.48 -15.59
C PRO A 5 -0.19 -0.34 -14.33
N LYS A 6 0.29 -1.58 -14.45
CA LYS A 6 0.67 -2.40 -13.30
C LYS A 6 1.84 -1.79 -12.50
N ILE A 7 2.70 -0.99 -13.14
CA ILE A 7 3.83 -0.35 -12.47
C ILE A 7 3.36 0.87 -11.68
N TRP A 8 2.72 1.84 -12.35
CA TRP A 8 2.35 3.08 -11.69
C TRP A 8 1.18 2.92 -10.70
N PHE A 9 0.27 1.96 -10.94
CA PHE A 9 -0.88 1.76 -10.07
C PHE A 9 -0.50 1.34 -8.65
N ILE A 10 0.60 0.61 -8.46
CA ILE A 10 1.09 0.25 -7.12
C ILE A 10 1.38 1.51 -6.28
N TYR A 11 2.01 2.51 -6.89
CA TYR A 11 2.31 3.79 -6.22
C TYR A 11 1.05 4.63 -6.01
N PHE A 12 0.16 4.63 -7.00
CA PHE A 12 -1.13 5.31 -6.90
C PHE A 12 -1.98 4.74 -5.75
N LYS A 13 -2.09 3.41 -5.65
CA LYS A 13 -2.73 2.71 -4.54
C LYS A 13 -2.12 3.10 -3.19
N PHE A 14 -0.78 3.19 -3.10
CA PHE A 14 -0.10 3.64 -1.90
C PHE A 14 -0.49 5.08 -1.52
N ILE A 15 -0.52 6.00 -2.49
CA ILE A 15 -0.92 7.40 -2.29
C ILE A 15 -2.37 7.50 -1.82
N LEU A 16 -3.31 6.80 -2.47
CA LEU A 16 -4.71 6.80 -2.06
C LEU A 16 -4.91 6.23 -0.64
N THR A 17 -4.18 5.19 -0.29
CA THR A 17 -4.17 4.64 1.07
C THR A 17 -3.67 5.69 2.07
N THR A 18 -2.58 6.40 1.76
CA THR A 18 -2.07 7.50 2.59
C THR A 18 -3.13 8.58 2.78
N ILE A 19 -3.76 9.04 1.69
CA ILE A 19 -4.80 10.08 1.72
C ILE A 19 -5.97 9.63 2.62
N SER A 20 -6.38 8.37 2.53
CA SER A 20 -7.48 7.84 3.33
C SER A 20 -7.15 7.75 4.84
N LEU A 21 -5.90 7.42 5.17
CA LEU A 21 -5.42 7.36 6.56
C LEU A 21 -5.35 8.75 7.21
N TYR A 22 -5.07 9.80 6.42
CA TYR A 22 -5.04 11.19 6.88
C TYR A 22 -6.41 11.88 6.85
N TYR A 23 -7.45 11.23 6.34
CA TYR A 23 -8.80 11.77 6.37
C TYR A 23 -9.23 12.04 7.82
N PRO A 24 -9.88 13.18 8.13
CA PRO A 24 -10.32 13.47 9.49
C PRO A 24 -11.27 12.40 10.05
N LYS A 25 -11.16 12.11 11.33
CA LYS A 25 -12.09 11.19 12.01
C LYS A 25 -13.54 11.74 12.01
N TYR A 26 -13.66 13.05 12.15
CA TYR A 26 -14.93 13.81 12.15
C TYR A 26 -14.80 14.94 11.12
N PRO A 27 -15.06 14.66 9.84
CA PRO A 27 -14.92 15.66 8.79
C PRO A 27 -16.09 16.65 8.80
N ASN A 28 -15.81 17.92 8.52
CA ASN A 28 -16.83 18.92 8.23
C ASN A 28 -17.20 18.89 6.74
N ASP A 29 -18.29 19.60 6.37
CA ASP A 29 -18.82 19.60 5.00
C ASP A 29 -17.81 20.13 3.98
N VAL A 30 -17.01 21.14 4.35
CA VAL A 30 -15.95 21.67 3.47
C VAL A 30 -14.90 20.61 3.17
N THR A 31 -14.49 19.85 4.18
CA THR A 31 -13.55 18.74 4.01
C THR A 31 -14.16 17.64 3.14
N LYS A 32 -15.38 17.22 3.44
CA LYS A 32 -16.09 16.21 2.64
C LYS A 32 -16.16 16.63 1.16
N LYS A 33 -16.54 17.88 0.89
CA LYS A 33 -16.60 18.39 -0.48
C LYS A 33 -15.24 18.34 -1.18
N LYS A 34 -14.16 18.78 -0.53
CA LYS A 34 -12.81 18.76 -1.13
C LYS A 34 -12.35 17.35 -1.48
N TYR A 35 -12.59 16.39 -0.61
CA TYR A 35 -12.24 14.98 -0.87
C TYR A 35 -13.13 14.37 -1.94
N TYR A 36 -14.41 14.70 -1.94
CA TYR A 36 -15.32 14.30 -3.00
C TYR A 36 -14.83 14.81 -4.37
N ASP A 37 -14.60 16.12 -4.49
CA ASP A 37 -14.12 16.74 -5.73
C ASP A 37 -12.80 16.14 -6.20
N PHE A 38 -11.86 15.88 -5.27
CA PHE A 38 -10.59 15.23 -5.57
C PHE A 38 -10.80 13.84 -6.18
N ILE A 39 -11.58 12.98 -5.53
CA ILE A 39 -11.81 11.61 -6.00
C ILE A 39 -12.54 11.58 -7.34
N GLN A 40 -13.56 12.45 -7.52
CA GLN A 40 -14.34 12.53 -8.77
C GLN A 40 -13.49 12.98 -9.97
N ASN A 41 -12.42 13.73 -9.73
CA ASN A 41 -11.53 14.19 -10.78
C ASN A 41 -10.37 13.22 -11.10
N ILE A 42 -10.10 12.23 -10.25
CA ILE A 42 -9.00 11.27 -10.47
C ILE A 42 -9.04 10.61 -11.87
N PRO A 43 -10.20 10.18 -12.41
CA PRO A 43 -10.23 9.53 -13.72
C PRO A 43 -9.64 10.36 -14.85
N LEU A 44 -9.69 11.69 -14.75
CA LEU A 44 -9.15 12.63 -15.74
C LEU A 44 -7.61 12.55 -15.84
N TYR A 45 -6.95 12.08 -14.78
CA TYR A 45 -5.50 12.01 -14.68
C TYR A 45 -4.94 10.60 -14.91
N PHE A 46 -5.81 9.62 -15.18
CA PHE A 46 -5.33 8.29 -15.52
C PHE A 46 -4.67 8.28 -16.90
N PRO A 47 -3.41 7.81 -17.00
CA PRO A 47 -2.63 7.91 -18.23
C PRO A 47 -3.09 6.96 -19.33
N GLU A 48 -4.01 6.04 -19.05
CA GLU A 48 -4.40 4.99 -19.98
C GLU A 48 -5.91 4.75 -20.05
N TYR A 49 -6.39 4.65 -21.28
CA TYR A 49 -7.68 4.06 -21.61
C TYR A 49 -7.54 2.51 -21.61
N PRO A 50 -8.47 1.70 -21.06
CA PRO A 50 -9.80 2.09 -20.58
C PRO A 50 -9.91 2.35 -19.05
N LEU A 51 -8.81 2.42 -18.32
CA LEU A 51 -8.81 2.44 -16.85
C LEU A 51 -9.56 3.65 -16.26
N GLY A 52 -9.41 4.83 -16.88
CA GLY A 52 -10.15 6.03 -16.48
C GLY A 52 -11.66 5.84 -16.59
N ASN A 53 -12.12 5.22 -17.68
CA ASN A 53 -13.55 4.94 -17.89
C ASN A 53 -14.08 3.90 -16.90
N ASN A 54 -13.28 2.88 -16.58
CA ASN A 54 -13.65 1.89 -15.57
C ASN A 54 -13.80 2.54 -14.19
N LEU A 55 -12.88 3.45 -13.84
CA LEU A 55 -12.98 4.19 -12.59
C LEU A 55 -14.23 5.08 -12.54
N ILE A 56 -14.56 5.81 -13.61
CA ILE A 56 -15.82 6.58 -13.70
C ILE A 56 -17.01 5.67 -13.40
N LYS A 57 -17.08 4.51 -14.05
CA LYS A 57 -18.14 3.54 -13.84
C LYS A 57 -18.21 3.04 -12.39
N TYR A 58 -17.05 2.82 -11.72
CA TYR A 58 -17.04 2.43 -10.32
C TYR A 58 -17.51 3.54 -9.40
N LEU A 59 -17.19 4.82 -9.71
CA LEU A 59 -17.68 5.97 -8.96
C LEU A 59 -19.20 6.14 -9.07
N GLU A 60 -19.77 5.83 -10.23
CA GLU A 60 -21.21 5.83 -10.46
C GLU A 60 -21.93 4.69 -9.72
N LEU A 61 -21.38 3.48 -9.80
CA LEU A 61 -21.97 2.29 -9.16
C LEU A 61 -21.82 2.29 -7.64
N HIS A 62 -20.80 2.93 -7.13
CA HIS A 62 -20.46 2.99 -5.71
C HIS A 62 -20.21 4.44 -5.26
N PRO A 63 -21.28 5.24 -5.12
CA PRO A 63 -21.18 6.66 -4.78
C PRO A 63 -20.36 6.88 -3.51
N LEU A 64 -19.43 7.84 -3.55
CA LEU A 64 -18.51 8.14 -2.45
C LEU A 64 -19.20 8.81 -1.25
N THR A 65 -20.25 9.60 -1.50
CA THR A 65 -20.86 10.48 -0.48
C THR A 65 -21.13 9.80 0.88
N PRO A 66 -21.74 8.59 0.95
CA PRO A 66 -22.01 7.94 2.24
C PRO A 66 -20.76 7.55 3.02
N TYR A 67 -19.63 7.44 2.34
CA TYR A 67 -18.37 6.99 2.94
C TYR A 67 -17.47 8.13 3.42
N LEU A 68 -17.90 9.38 3.19
CA LEU A 68 -17.20 10.58 3.67
C LEU A 68 -17.59 10.98 5.10
N ASP A 69 -18.46 10.23 5.78
CA ASP A 69 -18.90 10.59 7.13
C ASP A 69 -17.86 10.23 8.21
N SER A 70 -16.93 9.33 7.91
CA SER A 70 -15.86 8.97 8.83
C SER A 70 -14.61 8.52 8.09
N ARG A 71 -13.43 8.59 8.78
CA ARG A 71 -12.18 8.04 8.27
C ARG A 71 -12.31 6.54 7.97
N GLU A 72 -12.93 5.79 8.83
CA GLU A 72 -13.05 4.33 8.70
C GLU A 72 -13.86 3.93 7.46
N SER A 73 -14.98 4.61 7.21
CA SER A 73 -15.80 4.35 6.02
C SER A 73 -15.05 4.75 4.75
N PHE A 74 -14.35 5.89 4.76
CA PHE A 74 -13.57 6.33 3.61
C PHE A 74 -12.41 5.38 3.30
N ILE A 75 -11.68 4.87 4.30
CA ILE A 75 -10.63 3.85 4.14
C ILE A 75 -11.20 2.59 3.47
N LYS A 76 -12.32 2.08 3.95
CA LYS A 76 -12.97 0.88 3.37
C LYS A 76 -13.38 1.10 1.93
N TRP A 77 -13.89 2.28 1.60
CA TRP A 77 -14.28 2.63 0.24
C TRP A 77 -13.05 2.72 -0.70
N ILE A 78 -11.98 3.41 -0.29
CA ILE A 78 -10.72 3.49 -1.05
C ILE A 78 -10.14 2.08 -1.29
N HIS A 79 -10.12 1.25 -0.25
CA HIS A 79 -9.68 -0.13 -0.37
C HIS A 79 -10.50 -0.93 -1.39
N TYR A 80 -11.84 -0.80 -1.33
CA TYR A 80 -12.73 -1.45 -2.27
C TYR A 80 -12.47 -1.04 -3.72
N ILE A 81 -12.36 0.27 -4.00
CA ILE A 81 -12.09 0.79 -5.34
C ILE A 81 -10.71 0.33 -5.84
N ASN A 82 -9.68 0.37 -4.98
CA ASN A 82 -8.35 -0.13 -5.33
C ASN A 82 -8.38 -1.61 -5.74
N ASN A 83 -9.16 -2.44 -5.06
CA ASN A 83 -9.33 -3.85 -5.43
C ASN A 83 -10.08 -4.02 -6.77
N LYS A 84 -11.06 -3.17 -7.08
CA LYS A 84 -11.72 -3.18 -8.40
C LYS A 84 -10.76 -2.87 -9.52
N ILE A 85 -9.92 -1.84 -9.36
CA ILE A 85 -8.88 -1.49 -10.34
C ILE A 85 -7.83 -2.60 -10.44
N SER A 86 -7.45 -3.23 -9.31
CA SER A 86 -6.53 -4.37 -9.30
C SER A 86 -7.05 -5.51 -10.17
N LEU A 87 -8.35 -5.83 -10.08
CA LEU A 87 -8.99 -6.85 -10.95
C LEU A 87 -8.90 -6.49 -12.43
N ASP A 88 -9.22 -5.24 -12.79
CA ASP A 88 -9.12 -4.78 -14.19
C ASP A 88 -7.70 -4.93 -14.76
N LEU A 89 -6.71 -4.81 -13.89
CA LEU A 89 -5.30 -4.95 -14.23
C LEU A 89 -4.80 -6.42 -14.15
N ASN A 90 -5.66 -7.38 -13.87
CA ASN A 90 -5.26 -8.76 -13.58
C ASN A 90 -4.16 -8.83 -12.51
N MET A 91 -4.35 -8.07 -11.44
CA MET A 91 -3.54 -8.07 -10.24
C MET A 91 -4.31 -8.73 -9.10
N GLU A 92 -3.59 -9.24 -8.12
CA GLU A 92 -4.17 -9.87 -6.94
C GLU A 92 -4.95 -8.85 -6.10
N GLN A 93 -6.13 -9.26 -5.62
CA GLN A 93 -6.88 -8.50 -4.63
C GLN A 93 -6.29 -8.76 -3.24
N GLU A 94 -6.39 -7.77 -2.38
CA GLU A 94 -5.88 -7.82 -1.02
C GLU A 94 -7.01 -7.63 -0.02
N THR A 95 -6.91 -8.26 1.13
CA THR A 95 -7.72 -7.89 2.30
C THR A 95 -7.29 -6.52 2.82
N LEU A 96 -8.13 -5.88 3.63
CA LEU A 96 -7.77 -4.59 4.26
C LEU A 96 -6.55 -4.73 5.18
N GLU A 97 -6.44 -5.87 5.88
CA GLU A 97 -5.31 -6.18 6.75
C GLU A 97 -4.01 -6.32 5.95
N GLU A 98 -4.03 -7.06 4.84
CA GLU A 98 -2.87 -7.19 3.94
C GLU A 98 -2.45 -5.84 3.35
N THR A 99 -3.43 -5.01 2.96
CA THR A 99 -3.15 -3.65 2.46
C THR A 99 -2.41 -2.83 3.52
N PHE A 100 -2.87 -2.84 4.77
CA PHE A 100 -2.21 -2.11 5.86
C PHE A 100 -0.85 -2.68 6.19
N LYS A 101 -0.71 -4.01 6.24
CA LYS A 101 0.59 -4.64 6.46
C LYS A 101 1.59 -4.21 5.40
N LYS A 102 1.26 -4.33 4.11
CA LYS A 102 2.11 -3.91 2.99
C LYS A 102 2.43 -2.41 3.03
N TYR A 103 1.45 -1.59 3.46
CA TYR A 103 1.62 -0.15 3.61
C TYR A 103 2.65 0.18 4.70
N TYR A 104 2.48 -0.36 5.92
CA TYR A 104 3.37 -0.07 7.05
C TYR A 104 4.75 -0.72 6.91
N ASP A 105 4.86 -1.85 6.22
CA ASP A 105 6.16 -2.49 5.92
C ASP A 105 7.09 -1.55 5.10
N LYS A 106 6.54 -0.57 4.35
CA LYS A 106 7.34 0.44 3.65
C LYS A 106 8.02 1.43 4.59
N TYR A 107 7.49 1.62 5.79
CA TYR A 107 8.05 2.50 6.82
C TYR A 107 8.96 1.78 7.80
N THR A 108 8.94 0.44 7.82
CA THR A 108 9.87 -0.33 8.63
C THR A 108 11.24 -0.35 7.97
N PRO A 109 12.32 0.03 8.71
CA PRO A 109 13.66 -0.08 8.15
C PRO A 109 13.94 -1.55 7.79
N PRO A 110 14.65 -1.81 6.69
CA PRO A 110 14.99 -3.16 6.29
C PRO A 110 15.69 -3.87 7.46
N LYS A 111 15.16 -5.02 7.86
CA LYS A 111 15.81 -5.85 8.90
C LYS A 111 17.26 -6.04 8.49
N LYS A 112 18.21 -5.53 9.29
CA LYS A 112 19.63 -5.78 9.07
C LYS A 112 19.80 -7.29 8.97
N LYS A 113 20.16 -7.80 7.80
CA LYS A 113 20.54 -9.20 7.65
C LYS A 113 21.66 -9.43 8.67
N LYS A 114 21.42 -10.29 9.66
CA LYS A 114 22.49 -10.72 10.58
C LYS A 114 23.60 -11.26 9.70
N ASP A 115 24.74 -10.60 9.74
CA ASP A 115 25.85 -10.96 8.87
C ASP A 115 26.36 -12.33 9.36
N LYS A 116 25.99 -13.37 8.61
CA LYS A 116 26.37 -14.75 8.94
C LYS A 116 27.89 -14.92 9.08
N LYS A 117 28.65 -13.99 8.51
CA LYS A 117 30.08 -13.94 8.58
C LYS A 117 30.59 -13.89 10.04
N TYR A 118 29.99 -13.06 10.90
CA TYR A 118 30.35 -12.99 12.32
C TYR A 118 29.97 -14.23 13.09
N THR A 119 28.89 -14.90 12.71
CA THR A 119 28.49 -16.19 13.30
C THR A 119 29.53 -17.28 12.96
N TYR A 120 29.99 -17.34 11.71
CA TYR A 120 31.05 -18.30 11.32
C TYR A 120 32.41 -18.02 12.02
N ILE A 121 32.81 -16.76 12.12
CA ILE A 121 34.02 -16.35 12.82
C ILE A 121 33.96 -16.77 14.29
N PHE A 122 32.83 -16.58 14.95
CA PHE A 122 32.60 -16.99 16.32
C PHE A 122 32.76 -18.51 16.49
N PHE A 123 32.18 -19.32 15.61
CA PHE A 123 32.30 -20.77 15.65
C PHE A 123 33.73 -21.25 15.36
N ILE A 124 34.46 -20.63 14.43
CA ILE A 124 35.89 -20.95 14.18
C ILE A 124 36.72 -20.64 15.40
N PHE A 125 36.50 -19.51 16.06
CA PHE A 125 37.22 -19.15 17.29
C PHE A 125 36.92 -20.12 18.42
N LEU A 126 35.70 -20.59 18.56
CA LEU A 126 35.30 -21.59 19.56
C LEU A 126 36.01 -22.94 19.32
N ILE A 127 36.10 -23.38 18.07
CA ILE A 127 36.80 -24.61 17.68
C ILE A 127 38.31 -24.50 17.98
N MET A 128 38.95 -23.37 17.69
CA MET A 128 40.35 -23.15 18.00
C MET A 128 40.63 -23.23 19.49
N ILE A 129 39.76 -22.68 20.34
CA ILE A 129 39.88 -22.80 21.80
C ILE A 129 39.80 -24.26 22.26
N LEU A 130 38.83 -25.01 21.72
CA LEU A 130 38.67 -26.44 22.07
C LEU A 130 39.88 -27.28 21.66
N VAL A 131 40.44 -27.01 20.49
CA VAL A 131 41.66 -27.67 20.04
C VAL A 131 42.85 -27.33 20.97
N PHE A 132 42.98 -26.06 21.35
CA PHE A 132 44.07 -25.63 22.24
C PHE A 132 43.98 -26.27 23.63
N ILE A 133 42.80 -26.42 24.19
CA ILE A 133 42.58 -27.08 25.50
C ILE A 133 42.94 -28.56 25.45
N ASN A 134 42.70 -29.24 24.31
CA ASN A 134 43.07 -30.66 24.16
C ASN A 134 44.56 -30.89 23.88
N PHE A 135 45.33 -29.84 23.59
CA PHE A 135 46.77 -29.91 23.34
C PHE A 135 47.62 -29.52 24.59
N LEU A 136 46.94 -29.00 25.62
CA LEU A 136 47.55 -28.70 26.94
C LEU A 136 47.41 -29.88 27.89
#